data_d710de4daf083e262797723780d5a7ab
#
_entry.id   d710de4daf083e262797723780d5a7ab
#
_cell.length_a   1.000
_cell.length_b   1.000
_cell.length_c   1.000
_cell.angle_alpha   90.00
_cell.angle_beta   90.00
_cell.angle_gamma   90.00
#
_symmetry.space_group_name_H-M   'P 1'
#
loop_
_entity.id
_entity.type
_entity.pdbx_description
1 polymer ?
#
loop_
_entity_poly.entity_id
_entity_poly.type
_entity_poly.pdbx_seq_one_letter_code
_entity_poly.pdbx_strand_id
1 'polypeptide(L)'
;MRATSDLALHSATKDRFHTATPASASPVWTVDGRPVDPVRISPIQHALCGHPLLQLPRLRQLAESFAGTRHLNFVMPNRKKNSAFHTLSEAEARKDIRQTFDQLESPGTWVGIYFAEADPDYREFITDVLNSMKPMIEPRDPGMYGYGLFFFIAAPPTVTPFHIDRENNFNIQILGRKHLRIWPADDSAAVPDEAVEEFFVNDSLGKLRLREDLESKAVDLEIGPGEGVYFPTPAGHYVTTDDTGWARPGDGVSVSMALTYFTQATRRRAHARLVNQFMRQHFGAQPTSPGLVPWVDAVKEPLAWALMRYRQLRHHQPIPRGM
;
A
#
# COMPACT_ATOMS: atom_id res chain seq x y z
N MET A 1 -3.79 -11.11 -35.36
CA MET A 1 -2.69 -10.18 -35.05
C MET A 1 -2.78 -9.58 -33.64
N ARG A 2 -3.38 -10.24 -32.63
CA ARG A 2 -3.45 -9.76 -31.24
C ARG A 2 -2.67 -10.63 -30.21
N ALA A 3 -2.16 -11.80 -30.61
CA ALA A 3 -1.48 -12.74 -29.71
C ALA A 3 0.03 -12.46 -29.51
N THR A 4 0.64 -11.60 -30.31
CA THR A 4 2.08 -11.30 -30.21
C THR A 4 2.44 -10.14 -29.29
N SER A 5 1.47 -9.27 -28.96
CA SER A 5 1.71 -8.14 -28.04
C SER A 5 1.67 -8.56 -26.56
N ASP A 6 0.83 -9.55 -26.22
CA ASP A 6 0.68 -10.01 -24.84
C ASP A 6 1.88 -10.86 -24.38
N LEU A 7 2.49 -11.63 -25.30
CA LEU A 7 3.71 -12.38 -25.01
C LEU A 7 4.93 -11.47 -24.78
N ALA A 8 5.01 -10.33 -25.47
CA ALA A 8 6.09 -9.37 -25.31
C ALA A 8 5.99 -8.57 -24.00
N LEU A 9 4.77 -8.25 -23.56
CA LEU A 9 4.53 -7.60 -22.26
C LEU A 9 4.80 -8.57 -21.08
N HIS A 10 4.43 -9.84 -21.19
CA HIS A 10 4.73 -10.87 -20.18
C HIS A 10 6.22 -11.16 -20.07
N SER A 11 6.96 -11.16 -21.19
CA SER A 11 8.42 -11.30 -21.21
C SER A 11 9.12 -10.11 -20.57
N ALA A 12 8.65 -8.88 -20.84
CA ALA A 12 9.25 -7.67 -20.25
C ALA A 12 9.07 -7.57 -18.73
N THR A 13 8.06 -8.23 -18.15
CA THR A 13 7.84 -8.24 -16.68
C THR A 13 8.75 -9.25 -16.00
N LYS A 14 8.97 -10.42 -16.60
CA LYS A 14 9.87 -11.46 -16.05
C LYS A 14 11.34 -11.03 -15.99
N ASP A 15 11.80 -10.25 -16.95
CA ASP A 15 13.20 -9.76 -16.98
C ASP A 15 13.49 -8.68 -15.92
N ARG A 16 12.49 -8.13 -15.25
CA ARG A 16 12.69 -7.08 -14.23
C ARG A 16 13.24 -7.60 -12.91
N PHE A 17 13.13 -8.90 -12.62
CA PHE A 17 13.54 -9.51 -11.36
C PHE A 17 14.82 -10.36 -11.44
N HIS A 18 15.46 -10.43 -12.58
CA HIS A 18 16.72 -11.19 -12.75
C HIS A 18 17.92 -10.31 -12.45
N THR A 19 18.36 -10.24 -11.17
CA THR A 19 19.79 -9.97 -10.87
C THR A 19 20.16 -10.13 -9.39
N ALA A 20 21.42 -10.49 -9.18
CA ALA A 20 22.36 -10.34 -8.06
C ALA A 20 21.82 -10.46 -6.62
N THR A 21 22.34 -11.49 -5.92
CA THR A 21 22.31 -11.56 -4.45
C THR A 21 23.04 -10.34 -3.87
N PRO A 22 22.42 -9.54 -3.01
CA PRO A 22 23.05 -8.35 -2.47
C PRO A 22 24.11 -8.68 -1.43
N ALA A 23 25.13 -7.87 -1.40
CA ALA A 23 26.11 -7.80 -0.30
C ALA A 23 25.56 -7.05 0.93
N SER A 24 24.25 -6.84 1.04
CA SER A 24 23.60 -6.01 2.06
C SER A 24 23.06 -6.86 3.21
N ALA A 25 23.19 -6.36 4.44
CA ALA A 25 22.61 -6.97 5.63
C ALA A 25 21.06 -6.85 5.68
N SER A 26 20.44 -6.11 4.77
CA SER A 26 18.97 -5.96 4.70
C SER A 26 18.33 -7.17 4.02
N PRO A 27 17.22 -7.71 4.57
CA PRO A 27 16.48 -8.78 3.92
C PRO A 27 15.63 -8.30 2.74
N VAL A 28 15.62 -7.00 2.43
CA VAL A 28 14.90 -6.36 1.30
C VAL A 28 15.87 -5.48 0.54
N TRP A 29 15.84 -5.56 -0.79
CA TRP A 29 16.72 -4.77 -1.67
C TRP A 29 16.06 -4.44 -3.01
N THR A 30 16.54 -3.37 -3.67
CA THR A 30 16.14 -3.03 -5.03
C THR A 30 16.81 -3.96 -6.04
N VAL A 31 16.12 -4.28 -7.11
CA VAL A 31 16.63 -5.19 -8.16
C VAL A 31 17.94 -4.70 -8.78
N ASP A 32 18.11 -3.38 -8.90
CA ASP A 32 19.30 -2.75 -9.47
C ASP A 32 20.38 -2.39 -8.42
N GLY A 33 20.17 -2.73 -7.15
CA GLY A 33 21.09 -2.46 -6.03
C GLY A 33 21.24 -0.98 -5.67
N ARG A 34 20.43 -0.09 -6.24
CA ARG A 34 20.47 1.35 -5.98
C ARG A 34 19.52 1.75 -4.84
N PRO A 35 19.75 2.90 -4.18
CA PRO A 35 18.78 3.46 -3.26
C PRO A 35 17.42 3.68 -3.94
N VAL A 36 16.35 3.42 -3.21
CA VAL A 36 14.99 3.65 -3.68
C VAL A 36 14.81 5.11 -4.12
N ASP A 37 14.17 5.30 -5.26
CA ASP A 37 13.73 6.63 -5.67
C ASP A 37 12.40 6.94 -4.98
N PRO A 38 12.34 7.98 -4.11
CA PRO A 38 11.17 8.26 -3.28
C PRO A 38 9.94 8.73 -4.06
N VAL A 39 10.07 8.95 -5.38
CA VAL A 39 8.98 9.40 -6.25
C VAL A 39 8.66 8.42 -7.37
N ARG A 40 9.34 7.27 -7.43
CA ARG A 40 9.16 6.28 -8.50
C ARG A 40 8.77 4.91 -7.98
N ILE A 41 8.01 4.18 -8.77
CA ILE A 41 7.72 2.77 -8.57
C ILE A 41 8.99 1.98 -8.86
N SER A 42 9.42 1.13 -7.92
CA SER A 42 10.66 0.35 -8.03
C SER A 42 10.43 -1.11 -7.67
N PRO A 43 10.73 -2.06 -8.58
CA PRO A 43 10.75 -3.49 -8.23
C PRO A 43 11.80 -3.77 -7.16
N ILE A 44 11.45 -4.65 -6.24
CA ILE A 44 12.32 -5.10 -5.14
C ILE A 44 12.35 -6.61 -5.05
N GLN A 45 13.36 -7.13 -4.35
CA GLN A 45 13.48 -8.52 -3.95
C GLN A 45 13.65 -8.62 -2.45
N HIS A 46 13.36 -9.80 -1.89
CA HIS A 46 13.50 -10.04 -0.45
C HIS A 46 13.77 -11.51 -0.11
N ALA A 47 14.34 -11.76 1.07
CA ALA A 47 14.64 -13.09 1.62
C ALA A 47 13.73 -13.45 2.80
N LEU A 48 12.52 -12.90 2.88
CA LEU A 48 11.63 -13.01 4.05
C LEU A 48 10.66 -14.19 4.00
N CYS A 49 10.55 -14.92 2.88
CA CYS A 49 9.55 -16.00 2.71
C CYS A 49 9.62 -17.09 3.79
N GLY A 50 10.81 -17.41 4.28
CA GLY A 50 11.03 -18.42 5.34
C GLY A 50 10.90 -17.91 6.77
N HIS A 51 10.60 -16.61 6.97
CA HIS A 51 10.55 -16.05 8.33
C HIS A 51 9.39 -16.65 9.15
N PRO A 52 9.62 -17.10 10.41
CA PRO A 52 8.60 -17.79 11.21
C PRO A 52 7.32 -16.99 11.42
N LEU A 53 7.39 -15.69 11.63
CA LEU A 53 6.22 -14.80 11.81
C LEU A 53 5.35 -14.68 10.55
N LEU A 54 5.87 -15.01 9.37
CA LEU A 54 5.18 -14.85 8.08
C LEU A 54 4.53 -16.14 7.58
N GLN A 55 4.62 -17.23 8.36
CA GLN A 55 3.99 -18.50 8.03
C GLN A 55 2.50 -18.49 8.35
N LEU A 56 1.68 -19.14 7.52
CA LEU A 56 0.22 -19.18 7.67
C LEU A 56 -0.27 -19.55 9.08
N PRO A 57 0.32 -20.56 9.78
CA PRO A 57 -0.12 -20.88 11.14
C PRO A 57 0.09 -19.72 12.13
N ARG A 58 1.17 -18.96 11.99
CA ARG A 58 1.45 -17.81 12.86
C ARG A 58 0.56 -16.61 12.52
N LEU A 59 0.31 -16.38 11.23
CA LEU A 59 -0.64 -15.35 10.77
C LEU A 59 -2.07 -15.65 11.22
N ARG A 60 -2.46 -16.93 11.24
CA ARG A 60 -3.74 -17.37 11.84
C ARG A 60 -3.83 -16.99 13.31
N GLN A 61 -2.82 -17.30 14.12
CA GLN A 61 -2.77 -16.94 15.53
C GLN A 61 -2.89 -15.42 15.74
N LEU A 62 -2.18 -14.64 14.93
CA LEU A 62 -2.28 -13.19 14.97
C LEU A 62 -3.70 -12.71 14.62
N ALA A 63 -4.30 -13.24 13.57
CA ALA A 63 -5.67 -12.89 13.17
C ALA A 63 -6.68 -13.28 14.25
N GLU A 64 -6.54 -14.44 14.89
CA GLU A 64 -7.38 -14.86 16.01
C GLU A 64 -7.25 -13.94 17.22
N SER A 65 -6.03 -13.45 17.52
CA SER A 65 -5.81 -12.47 18.61
C SER A 65 -6.43 -11.11 18.33
N PHE A 66 -6.65 -10.77 17.06
CA PHE A 66 -7.27 -9.52 16.63
C PHE A 66 -8.77 -9.65 16.33
N ALA A 67 -9.37 -10.81 16.61
CA ALA A 67 -10.79 -11.04 16.37
C ALA A 67 -11.66 -9.99 17.08
N GLY A 68 -12.61 -9.40 16.36
CA GLY A 68 -13.51 -8.36 16.90
C GLY A 68 -12.87 -6.98 17.07
N THR A 69 -11.64 -6.78 16.60
CA THR A 69 -10.96 -5.48 16.62
C THR A 69 -10.90 -4.85 15.23
N ARG A 70 -10.56 -3.55 15.17
CA ARG A 70 -10.31 -2.83 13.91
C ARG A 70 -9.08 -3.34 13.13
N HIS A 71 -8.27 -4.20 13.72
CA HIS A 71 -7.06 -4.74 13.12
C HIS A 71 -7.35 -5.90 12.16
N LEU A 72 -8.55 -6.42 12.14
CA LEU A 72 -8.94 -7.52 11.28
C LEU A 72 -10.04 -7.08 10.31
N ASN A 73 -9.78 -7.23 9.04
CA ASN A 73 -10.70 -6.89 7.95
C ASN A 73 -10.95 -8.09 7.05
N PHE A 74 -12.19 -8.22 6.58
CA PHE A 74 -12.61 -9.19 5.58
C PHE A 74 -13.15 -8.44 4.37
N VAL A 75 -12.87 -8.90 3.17
CA VAL A 75 -13.45 -8.31 1.96
C VAL A 75 -14.52 -9.23 1.41
N MET A 76 -15.61 -8.63 0.93
CA MET A 76 -16.68 -9.34 0.24
C MET A 76 -16.15 -9.98 -1.04
N PRO A 77 -16.54 -11.22 -1.35
CA PRO A 77 -16.27 -11.82 -2.65
C PRO A 77 -16.92 -10.98 -3.78
N ASN A 78 -16.40 -11.12 -5.00
CA ASN A 78 -16.92 -10.47 -6.23
C ASN A 78 -16.76 -8.94 -6.30
N ARG A 79 -15.80 -8.34 -5.60
CA ARG A 79 -15.45 -6.93 -5.83
C ARG A 79 -14.84 -6.73 -7.21
N LYS A 80 -15.11 -5.56 -7.81
CA LYS A 80 -14.53 -5.11 -9.07
C LYS A 80 -13.45 -4.06 -8.81
N LYS A 81 -12.56 -3.85 -9.76
CA LYS A 81 -11.48 -2.84 -9.68
C LYS A 81 -11.99 -1.43 -9.36
N ASN A 82 -13.18 -1.08 -9.85
CA ASN A 82 -13.85 0.21 -9.65
C ASN A 82 -14.87 0.20 -8.49
N SER A 83 -14.95 -0.88 -7.70
CA SER A 83 -15.78 -0.90 -6.49
C SER A 83 -15.26 0.13 -5.50
N ALA A 84 -16.16 0.74 -4.72
CA ALA A 84 -15.74 1.60 -3.63
C ALA A 84 -14.88 0.81 -2.63
N PHE A 85 -13.77 1.39 -2.22
CA PHE A 85 -12.94 0.84 -1.15
C PHE A 85 -13.65 1.16 0.17
N HIS A 86 -14.32 0.18 0.75
CA HIS A 86 -14.97 0.33 2.06
C HIS A 86 -14.23 -0.52 3.08
N THR A 87 -13.95 0.07 4.22
CA THR A 87 -13.77 -0.65 5.47
C THR A 87 -15.07 -1.36 5.83
N LEU A 88 -14.95 -2.48 6.50
CA LEU A 88 -16.02 -3.44 6.82
C LEU A 88 -17.34 -2.82 7.30
N SER A 89 -18.43 -3.46 6.90
CA SER A 89 -19.68 -3.40 7.67
C SER A 89 -19.54 -4.20 8.99
N GLU A 90 -20.26 -3.80 10.05
CA GLU A 90 -20.29 -4.53 11.33
C GLU A 90 -20.71 -6.01 11.18
N ALA A 91 -21.47 -6.34 10.14
CA ALA A 91 -21.89 -7.71 9.84
C ALA A 91 -20.71 -8.59 9.36
N GLU A 92 -19.74 -7.99 8.66
CA GLU A 92 -18.54 -8.71 8.19
C GLU A 92 -17.51 -8.89 9.32
N ALA A 93 -17.46 -7.95 10.28
CA ALA A 93 -16.63 -8.05 11.48
C ALA A 93 -17.02 -9.24 12.41
N ARG A 94 -18.18 -9.85 12.18
CA ARG A 94 -18.66 -11.02 12.95
C ARG A 94 -18.32 -12.36 12.31
N LYS A 95 -17.64 -12.40 11.15
CA LYS A 95 -17.17 -13.67 10.60
C LYS A 95 -16.25 -14.37 11.58
N ASP A 96 -16.48 -15.66 11.79
CA ASP A 96 -15.58 -16.48 12.60
C ASP A 96 -14.25 -16.61 11.85
N ILE A 97 -13.22 -15.98 12.40
CA ILE A 97 -11.88 -15.99 11.82
C ILE A 97 -11.32 -17.41 11.75
N ARG A 98 -11.63 -18.29 12.71
CA ARG A 98 -11.18 -19.67 12.72
C ARG A 98 -11.78 -20.43 11.55
N GLN A 99 -13.10 -20.32 11.37
CA GLN A 99 -13.78 -20.92 10.22
C GLN A 99 -13.25 -20.38 8.90
N THR A 100 -12.93 -19.07 8.82
CA THR A 100 -12.35 -18.46 7.62
C THR A 100 -10.99 -19.06 7.31
N PHE A 101 -10.13 -19.29 8.30
CA PHE A 101 -8.83 -19.94 8.09
C PHE A 101 -8.94 -21.44 7.81
N ASP A 102 -9.94 -22.14 8.36
CA ASP A 102 -10.21 -23.56 8.04
C ASP A 102 -10.68 -23.74 6.58
N GLN A 103 -11.25 -22.69 5.99
CA GLN A 103 -11.75 -22.63 4.62
C GLN A 103 -10.96 -21.65 3.74
N LEU A 104 -9.70 -21.41 4.11
CA LEU A 104 -8.91 -20.33 3.50
C LEU A 104 -8.76 -20.45 1.98
N GLU A 105 -8.69 -21.68 1.44
CA GLU A 105 -8.58 -21.96 0.00
C GLU A 105 -9.90 -21.80 -0.76
N SER A 106 -11.00 -21.47 -0.07
CA SER A 106 -12.28 -21.24 -0.74
C SER A 106 -12.20 -20.01 -1.64
N PRO A 107 -12.60 -20.12 -2.92
CA PRO A 107 -12.48 -19.05 -3.90
C PRO A 107 -13.10 -17.73 -3.41
N GLY A 108 -12.37 -16.63 -3.58
CA GLY A 108 -12.80 -15.29 -3.17
C GLY A 108 -12.62 -14.98 -1.69
N THR A 109 -12.04 -15.88 -0.90
CA THR A 109 -11.67 -15.60 0.50
C THR A 109 -10.59 -14.51 0.52
N TRP A 110 -10.79 -13.51 1.37
CA TRP A 110 -9.81 -12.46 1.59
C TRP A 110 -9.81 -12.01 3.05
N VAL A 111 -8.65 -11.98 3.66
CA VAL A 111 -8.41 -11.53 5.04
C VAL A 111 -7.32 -10.49 5.03
N GLY A 112 -7.59 -9.32 5.61
CA GLY A 112 -6.61 -8.29 5.87
C GLY A 112 -6.32 -8.16 7.36
N ILE A 113 -5.06 -8.24 7.74
CA ILE A 113 -4.58 -7.93 9.10
C ILE A 113 -3.92 -6.56 9.03
N TYR A 114 -4.51 -5.59 9.72
CA TYR A 114 -4.10 -4.19 9.67
C TYR A 114 -3.38 -3.79 10.96
N PHE A 115 -2.28 -3.05 10.82
CA PHE A 115 -1.49 -2.58 11.96
C PHE A 115 -1.02 -3.75 12.84
N ALA A 116 -0.44 -4.76 12.19
CA ALA A 116 0.05 -5.96 12.87
C ALA A 116 1.13 -5.64 13.94
N GLU A 117 1.76 -4.47 13.85
CA GLU A 117 2.66 -3.93 14.86
C GLU A 117 1.99 -3.60 16.22
N ALA A 118 0.69 -3.77 16.33
CA ALA A 118 0.00 -3.78 17.63
C ALA A 118 0.43 -5.00 18.47
N ASP A 119 0.75 -6.13 17.83
CA ASP A 119 1.41 -7.28 18.46
C ASP A 119 2.91 -7.00 18.66
N PRO A 120 3.49 -7.28 19.85
CA PRO A 120 4.89 -6.98 20.15
C PRO A 120 5.90 -7.65 19.23
N ASP A 121 5.70 -8.93 18.86
CA ASP A 121 6.63 -9.70 18.01
C ASP A 121 6.69 -9.08 16.61
N TYR A 122 5.53 -8.69 16.07
CA TYR A 122 5.43 -8.05 14.75
C TYR A 122 5.93 -6.61 14.78
N ARG A 123 5.83 -5.92 15.91
CA ARG A 123 6.42 -4.58 16.08
C ARG A 123 7.94 -4.64 16.04
N GLU A 124 8.55 -5.57 16.73
CA GLU A 124 9.99 -5.80 16.68
C GLU A 124 10.41 -6.16 15.26
N PHE A 125 9.75 -7.13 14.65
CA PHE A 125 10.02 -7.56 13.27
C PHE A 125 10.01 -6.40 12.27
N ILE A 126 8.93 -5.59 12.22
CA ILE A 126 8.87 -4.48 11.24
C ILE A 126 9.91 -3.40 11.55
N THR A 127 10.18 -3.16 12.84
CA THR A 127 11.17 -2.17 13.25
C THR A 127 12.55 -2.57 12.75
N ASP A 128 12.92 -3.82 12.93
CA ASP A 128 14.21 -4.36 12.49
C ASP A 128 14.34 -4.36 10.96
N VAL A 129 13.31 -4.82 10.27
CA VAL A 129 13.31 -4.83 8.80
C VAL A 129 13.44 -3.42 8.24
N LEU A 130 12.59 -2.46 8.66
CA LEU A 130 12.65 -1.09 8.14
C LEU A 130 13.92 -0.35 8.57
N ASN A 131 14.45 -0.61 9.76
CA ASN A 131 15.74 -0.06 10.16
C ASN A 131 16.88 -0.59 9.29
N SER A 132 16.85 -1.86 8.92
CA SER A 132 17.84 -2.44 7.99
C SER A 132 17.76 -1.84 6.57
N MET A 133 16.58 -1.32 6.20
CA MET A 133 16.33 -0.69 4.89
C MET A 133 16.71 0.81 4.84
N LYS A 134 17.02 1.45 5.98
CA LYS A 134 17.40 2.88 6.01
C LYS A 134 18.51 3.25 5.02
N PRO A 135 19.59 2.48 4.84
CA PRO A 135 20.62 2.78 3.85
C PRO A 135 20.11 2.86 2.41
N MET A 136 19.01 2.16 2.11
CA MET A 136 18.37 2.17 0.80
C MET A 136 17.40 3.35 0.63
N ILE A 137 16.85 3.89 1.72
CA ILE A 137 15.76 4.89 1.70
C ILE A 137 16.28 6.29 2.04
N GLU A 138 16.92 6.44 3.22
CA GLU A 138 17.28 7.74 3.79
C GLU A 138 18.26 8.62 2.99
N PRO A 139 19.13 8.08 2.13
CA PRO A 139 19.94 8.96 1.27
C PRO A 139 19.15 9.91 0.39
N ARG A 140 17.90 9.54 0.04
CA ARG A 140 17.01 10.33 -0.83
C ARG A 140 15.75 10.84 -0.13
N ASP A 141 15.29 10.14 0.91
CA ASP A 141 14.07 10.46 1.65
C ASP A 141 14.28 10.27 3.16
N PRO A 142 14.95 11.22 3.83
CA PRO A 142 15.38 11.07 5.22
C PRO A 142 14.23 11.19 6.23
N GLY A 143 14.50 10.65 7.43
CA GLY A 143 13.65 10.79 8.60
C GLY A 143 12.44 9.88 8.56
N MET A 144 12.66 8.59 8.38
CA MET A 144 11.63 7.55 8.44
C MET A 144 10.99 7.48 9.84
N TYR A 145 9.65 7.37 9.88
CA TYR A 145 8.87 7.18 11.11
C TYR A 145 7.52 6.52 10.83
N GLY A 146 6.78 6.18 11.90
CA GLY A 146 5.39 5.73 11.82
C GLY A 146 5.24 4.43 11.03
N TYR A 147 6.06 3.43 11.36
CA TYR A 147 6.06 2.13 10.71
C TYR A 147 4.71 1.44 10.84
N GLY A 148 4.24 0.83 9.75
CA GLY A 148 3.00 0.08 9.69
C GLY A 148 3.18 -1.25 8.96
N LEU A 149 2.56 -2.30 9.49
CA LEU A 149 2.61 -3.65 8.95
C LEU A 149 1.21 -4.16 8.65
N PHE A 150 0.99 -4.56 7.42
CA PHE A 150 -0.28 -5.10 6.96
C PHE A 150 -0.06 -6.44 6.27
N PHE A 151 -0.98 -7.38 6.50
CA PHE A 151 -1.01 -8.65 5.78
C PHE A 151 -2.28 -8.77 4.98
N PHE A 152 -2.14 -9.33 3.78
CA PHE A 152 -3.24 -9.62 2.89
C PHE A 152 -3.16 -11.10 2.48
N ILE A 153 -4.15 -11.87 2.93
CA ILE A 153 -4.26 -13.31 2.71
C ILE A 153 -5.50 -13.53 1.84
N ALA A 154 -5.32 -14.15 0.69
CA ALA A 154 -6.39 -14.25 -0.30
C ALA A 154 -6.35 -15.57 -1.05
N ALA A 155 -7.55 -16.15 -1.32
CA ALA A 155 -7.72 -17.26 -2.26
C ALA A 155 -8.32 -16.73 -3.57
N PRO A 156 -7.69 -16.98 -4.74
CA PRO A 156 -8.19 -16.50 -6.02
C PRO A 156 -9.62 -16.98 -6.33
N PRO A 157 -10.40 -16.19 -7.10
CA PRO A 157 -10.09 -14.84 -7.59
C PRO A 157 -10.47 -13.77 -6.54
N THR A 158 -9.59 -12.79 -6.33
CA THR A 158 -9.90 -11.64 -5.46
C THR A 158 -9.46 -10.32 -6.09
N VAL A 159 -10.10 -9.23 -5.68
CA VAL A 159 -9.77 -7.87 -6.11
C VAL A 159 -9.72 -6.96 -4.90
N THR A 160 -8.57 -6.30 -4.70
CA THR A 160 -8.47 -5.10 -3.87
C THR A 160 -8.73 -3.91 -4.78
N PRO A 161 -9.85 -3.19 -4.62
CA PRO A 161 -10.24 -2.11 -5.51
C PRO A 161 -9.22 -0.97 -5.59
N PHE A 162 -9.34 -0.12 -6.59
CA PHE A 162 -8.48 1.04 -6.79
C PHE A 162 -8.53 1.99 -5.59
N HIS A 163 -7.37 2.29 -5.05
CA HIS A 163 -7.18 3.14 -3.87
C HIS A 163 -5.80 3.80 -3.85
N ILE A 164 -5.57 4.64 -2.88
CA ILE A 164 -4.29 5.25 -2.55
C ILE A 164 -3.99 5.01 -1.07
N ASP A 165 -2.69 4.99 -0.73
CA ASP A 165 -2.20 4.92 0.63
C ASP A 165 -1.69 6.28 1.12
N ARG A 166 -1.65 6.48 2.44
CA ARG A 166 -1.04 7.66 3.06
C ARG A 166 0.47 7.54 3.17
N GLU A 167 0.94 6.30 3.24
CA GLU A 167 2.30 5.90 3.50
C GLU A 167 3.03 5.56 2.20
N ASN A 168 4.36 5.67 2.21
CA ASN A 168 5.19 4.93 1.28
C ASN A 168 5.07 3.44 1.57
N ASN A 169 5.03 2.61 0.53
CA ASN A 169 4.68 1.20 0.65
C ASN A 169 5.71 0.30 -0.06
N PHE A 170 6.19 -0.71 0.67
CA PHE A 170 6.86 -1.88 0.12
C PHE A 170 5.86 -3.04 0.15
N ASN A 171 5.23 -3.33 -0.98
CA ASN A 171 4.35 -4.49 -1.13
C ASN A 171 5.17 -5.71 -1.49
N ILE A 172 5.19 -6.71 -0.62
CA ILE A 172 6.09 -7.86 -0.63
C ILE A 172 5.27 -9.14 -0.70
N GLN A 173 5.62 -10.05 -1.60
CA GLN A 173 4.93 -11.32 -1.78
C GLN A 173 5.64 -12.46 -1.05
N ILE A 174 4.93 -13.14 -0.15
CA ILE A 174 5.46 -14.24 0.68
C ILE A 174 5.09 -15.60 0.13
N LEU A 175 3.83 -15.78 -0.29
CA LEU A 175 3.29 -17.03 -0.82
C LEU A 175 2.34 -16.72 -1.99
N GLY A 176 2.33 -17.58 -3.01
CA GLY A 176 1.48 -17.39 -4.17
C GLY A 176 1.88 -16.17 -5.00
N ARG A 177 0.95 -15.65 -5.80
CA ARG A 177 1.21 -14.55 -6.73
C ARG A 177 0.14 -13.48 -6.64
N LYS A 178 0.48 -12.28 -7.11
CA LYS A 178 -0.44 -11.15 -7.26
C LYS A 178 -0.12 -10.35 -8.51
N HIS A 179 -1.13 -9.76 -9.06
CA HIS A 179 -1.06 -8.74 -10.08
C HIS A 179 -1.31 -7.37 -9.45
N LEU A 180 -0.40 -6.42 -9.64
CA LEU A 180 -0.54 -5.04 -9.20
C LEU A 180 -0.54 -4.13 -10.41
N ARG A 181 -1.50 -3.20 -10.46
CA ARG A 181 -1.46 -2.05 -11.34
C ARG A 181 -1.31 -0.79 -10.52
N ILE A 182 -0.25 -0.04 -10.82
CA ILE A 182 0.18 1.10 -10.02
C ILE A 182 0.43 2.29 -10.94
N TRP A 183 -0.27 3.39 -10.71
CA TRP A 183 -0.04 4.66 -11.42
C TRP A 183 1.06 5.46 -10.73
N PRO A 184 1.89 6.22 -11.48
CA PRO A 184 2.86 7.14 -10.88
C PRO A 184 2.17 8.08 -9.88
N ALA A 185 2.83 8.36 -8.76
CA ALA A 185 2.28 9.20 -7.69
C ALA A 185 2.05 10.67 -8.11
N ASP A 186 2.68 11.10 -9.20
CA ASP A 186 2.56 12.42 -9.82
C ASP A 186 1.58 12.46 -11.01
N ASP A 187 0.93 11.34 -11.37
CA ASP A 187 -0.10 11.34 -12.41
C ASP A 187 -1.42 11.89 -11.85
N SER A 188 -1.57 13.21 -11.87
CA SER A 188 -2.78 13.89 -11.41
C SER A 188 -4.03 13.60 -12.25
N ALA A 189 -3.89 13.02 -13.44
CA ALA A 189 -5.02 12.55 -14.23
C ALA A 189 -5.61 11.24 -13.67
N ALA A 190 -4.75 10.34 -13.19
CA ALA A 190 -5.17 9.10 -12.54
C ALA A 190 -5.57 9.33 -11.07
N VAL A 191 -4.83 10.19 -10.36
CA VAL A 191 -5.06 10.50 -8.94
C VAL A 191 -5.12 12.02 -8.76
N PRO A 192 -6.30 12.63 -8.93
CA PRO A 192 -6.48 14.08 -8.80
C PRO A 192 -6.14 14.59 -7.40
N ASP A 193 -5.47 15.75 -7.30
CA ASP A 193 -5.11 16.37 -6.02
C ASP A 193 -6.28 16.49 -5.05
N GLU A 194 -7.47 16.83 -5.54
CA GLU A 194 -8.67 16.94 -4.72
C GLU A 194 -9.12 15.62 -4.11
N ALA A 195 -8.89 14.50 -4.79
CA ALA A 195 -9.17 13.17 -4.25
C ALA A 195 -8.14 12.79 -3.18
N VAL A 196 -6.87 13.15 -3.38
CA VAL A 196 -5.81 12.94 -2.38
C VAL A 196 -6.05 13.81 -1.16
N GLU A 197 -6.37 15.09 -1.34
CA GLU A 197 -6.71 16.02 -0.26
C GLU A 197 -7.89 15.48 0.57
N GLU A 198 -8.96 15.01 -0.09
CA GLU A 198 -10.12 14.41 0.57
C GLU A 198 -9.75 13.20 1.43
N PHE A 199 -8.93 12.32 0.88
CA PHE A 199 -8.46 11.14 1.62
C PHE A 199 -7.56 11.51 2.80
N PHE A 200 -6.59 12.40 2.59
CA PHE A 200 -5.63 12.78 3.64
C PHE A 200 -6.28 13.55 4.79
N VAL A 201 -7.27 14.36 4.51
CA VAL A 201 -7.88 15.26 5.50
C VAL A 201 -9.14 14.67 6.14
N ASN A 202 -9.97 13.97 5.36
CA ASN A 202 -11.28 13.48 5.78
C ASN A 202 -11.40 11.95 5.81
N ASP A 203 -10.32 11.22 5.52
CA ASP A 203 -10.27 9.75 5.46
C ASP A 203 -11.28 9.15 4.46
N SER A 204 -11.53 9.85 3.37
CA SER A 204 -12.54 9.47 2.38
C SER A 204 -11.94 9.29 0.99
N LEU A 205 -12.08 8.09 0.43
CA LEU A 205 -11.79 7.79 -0.97
C LEU A 205 -12.96 8.12 -1.92
N GLY A 206 -14.00 8.78 -1.42
CA GLY A 206 -15.22 9.06 -2.16
C GLY A 206 -15.05 9.89 -3.44
N LYS A 207 -13.96 10.65 -3.58
CA LYS A 207 -13.60 11.40 -4.79
C LYS A 207 -12.65 10.66 -5.74
N LEU A 208 -12.05 9.56 -5.30
CA LEU A 208 -11.15 8.78 -6.13
C LEU A 208 -11.94 7.84 -7.06
N ARG A 209 -11.55 7.80 -8.34
CA ARG A 209 -12.18 6.92 -9.35
C ARG A 209 -11.12 6.29 -10.23
N LEU A 210 -11.25 5.00 -10.49
CA LEU A 210 -10.45 4.34 -11.51
C LEU A 210 -10.82 4.90 -12.90
N ARG A 211 -9.82 5.33 -13.62
CA ARG A 211 -9.91 5.82 -15.00
C ARG A 211 -9.42 4.72 -15.93
N GLU A 212 -10.36 3.95 -16.51
CA GLU A 212 -10.03 2.84 -17.42
C GLU A 212 -9.28 3.29 -18.68
N ASP A 213 -9.54 4.52 -19.15
CA ASP A 213 -8.84 5.16 -20.26
C ASP A 213 -7.36 5.48 -19.96
N LEU A 214 -6.96 5.46 -18.68
CA LEU A 214 -5.58 5.66 -18.24
C LEU A 214 -4.87 4.36 -17.83
N GLU A 215 -5.48 3.19 -18.02
CA GLU A 215 -4.86 1.92 -17.65
C GLU A 215 -3.50 1.67 -18.33
N SER A 216 -3.31 2.18 -19.54
CA SER A 216 -2.04 2.07 -20.28
C SER A 216 -0.87 2.85 -19.63
N LYS A 217 -1.16 3.78 -18.73
CA LYS A 217 -0.13 4.55 -17.98
C LYS A 217 0.33 3.83 -16.71
N ALA A 218 -0.43 2.85 -16.25
CA ALA A 218 -0.07 2.10 -15.05
C ALA A 218 1.14 1.20 -15.33
N VAL A 219 1.99 1.08 -14.31
CA VAL A 219 3.00 0.02 -14.25
C VAL A 219 2.26 -1.27 -13.89
N ASP A 220 2.35 -2.27 -14.76
CA ASP A 220 1.73 -3.58 -14.59
C ASP A 220 2.79 -4.57 -14.10
N LEU A 221 2.57 -5.18 -12.93
CA LEU A 221 3.52 -6.06 -12.28
C LEU A 221 2.82 -7.32 -11.78
N GLU A 222 3.36 -8.47 -12.14
CA GLU A 222 3.11 -9.73 -11.46
C GLU A 222 4.25 -9.97 -10.48
N ILE A 223 3.93 -10.23 -9.20
CA ILE A 223 4.91 -10.55 -8.16
C ILE A 223 4.64 -11.91 -7.54
N GLY A 224 5.70 -12.68 -7.35
CA GLY A 224 5.71 -13.98 -6.70
C GLY A 224 6.56 -13.99 -5.43
N PRO A 225 6.70 -15.15 -4.75
CA PRO A 225 7.48 -15.26 -3.52
C PRO A 225 8.93 -14.80 -3.72
N GLY A 226 9.40 -13.95 -2.80
CA GLY A 226 10.72 -13.32 -2.89
C GLY A 226 10.75 -12.01 -3.70
N GLU A 227 9.64 -11.63 -4.31
CA GLU A 227 9.50 -10.43 -5.14
C GLU A 227 8.58 -9.42 -4.44
N GLY A 228 8.69 -8.17 -4.83
CA GLY A 228 7.85 -7.09 -4.34
C GLY A 228 8.03 -5.81 -5.15
N VAL A 229 7.35 -4.79 -4.72
CA VAL A 229 7.41 -3.47 -5.34
C VAL A 229 7.34 -2.38 -4.29
N TYR A 230 8.21 -1.38 -4.43
CA TYR A 230 8.08 -0.11 -3.75
C TYR A 230 7.25 0.84 -4.59
N PHE A 231 6.34 1.56 -3.96
CA PHE A 231 5.67 2.71 -4.55
C PHE A 231 5.44 3.81 -3.53
N PRO A 232 5.64 5.07 -3.94
CA PRO A 232 5.47 6.24 -3.07
C PRO A 232 3.99 6.61 -2.91
N THR A 233 3.67 7.25 -1.80
CA THR A 233 2.35 7.89 -1.64
C THR A 233 2.29 9.17 -2.52
N PRO A 234 1.13 9.47 -3.16
CA PRO A 234 -0.14 8.76 -3.18
C PRO A 234 -0.38 7.94 -4.46
N ALA A 235 0.54 7.06 -4.82
CA ALA A 235 0.39 6.22 -6.01
C ALA A 235 -0.94 5.46 -6.00
N GLY A 236 -1.80 5.72 -6.99
CA GLY A 236 -3.04 5.00 -7.15
C GLY A 236 -2.78 3.56 -7.58
N HIS A 237 -3.44 2.59 -6.95
CA HIS A 237 -3.22 1.20 -7.31
C HIS A 237 -4.43 0.32 -7.04
N TYR A 238 -4.48 -0.80 -7.75
CA TYR A 238 -5.34 -1.93 -7.41
C TYR A 238 -4.57 -3.25 -7.50
N VAL A 239 -5.08 -4.27 -6.82
CA VAL A 239 -4.46 -5.59 -6.78
C VAL A 239 -5.48 -6.64 -7.18
N THR A 240 -5.06 -7.59 -8.01
CA THR A 240 -5.86 -8.77 -8.34
C THR A 240 -5.08 -10.04 -8.04
N THR A 241 -5.81 -11.07 -7.61
CA THR A 241 -5.37 -12.44 -7.64
C THR A 241 -6.35 -13.16 -8.54
N ASP A 242 -5.94 -13.55 -9.73
CA ASP A 242 -6.73 -14.33 -10.64
C ASP A 242 -6.23 -15.79 -10.68
N ASP A 243 -7.02 -16.67 -11.23
CA ASP A 243 -6.72 -18.10 -11.34
C ASP A 243 -5.89 -18.44 -12.59
N THR A 244 -5.66 -17.48 -13.47
CA THR A 244 -5.06 -17.72 -14.79
C THR A 244 -3.54 -17.97 -14.76
N GLY A 245 -2.86 -17.65 -13.67
CA GLY A 245 -1.41 -17.87 -13.48
C GLY A 245 -1.04 -18.85 -12.37
N TRP A 246 -2.04 -19.44 -11.70
CA TRP A 246 -1.89 -20.20 -10.45
C TRP A 246 -1.74 -21.70 -10.64
N ALA A 247 -1.47 -22.17 -11.82
CA ALA A 247 -1.46 -23.59 -12.18
C ALA A 247 -0.35 -24.42 -11.50
N ARG A 248 0.20 -23.99 -10.38
CA ARG A 248 1.15 -24.79 -9.61
C ARG A 248 0.46 -25.43 -8.40
N PRO A 249 0.63 -26.73 -8.15
CA PRO A 249 0.15 -27.36 -6.93
C PRO A 249 0.68 -26.64 -5.68
N GLY A 250 -0.21 -26.21 -4.80
CA GLY A 250 0.12 -25.46 -3.58
C GLY A 250 -0.06 -23.94 -3.65
N ASP A 251 -0.38 -23.39 -4.81
CA ASP A 251 -0.61 -21.94 -4.98
C ASP A 251 -2.06 -21.50 -4.63
N GLY A 252 -2.82 -22.31 -3.90
CA GLY A 252 -4.23 -22.02 -3.57
C GLY A 252 -4.46 -20.78 -2.71
N VAL A 253 -3.42 -20.22 -2.10
CA VAL A 253 -3.48 -19.03 -1.23
C VAL A 253 -2.35 -18.06 -1.54
N SER A 254 -2.70 -16.80 -1.63
CA SER A 254 -1.75 -15.69 -1.72
C SER A 254 -1.54 -15.06 -0.35
N VAL A 255 -0.31 -14.86 0.04
CA VAL A 255 0.07 -14.08 1.23
C VAL A 255 1.03 -12.99 0.82
N SER A 256 0.64 -11.75 1.06
CA SER A 256 1.53 -10.61 0.92
C SER A 256 1.52 -9.76 2.18
N MET A 257 2.56 -8.96 2.35
CA MET A 257 2.59 -7.94 3.37
C MET A 257 2.95 -6.57 2.77
N ALA A 258 2.45 -5.52 3.39
CA ALA A 258 2.88 -4.15 3.14
C ALA A 258 3.68 -3.66 4.35
N LEU A 259 4.92 -3.26 4.08
CA LEU A 259 5.79 -2.55 5.02
C LEU A 259 5.66 -1.08 4.69
N THR A 260 5.06 -0.31 5.58
CA THR A 260 4.76 1.10 5.32
C THR A 260 5.48 2.04 6.28
N TYR A 261 5.76 3.25 5.82
CA TYR A 261 6.43 4.27 6.60
C TYR A 261 6.14 5.68 6.07
N PHE A 262 6.33 6.64 6.94
CA PHE A 262 6.35 8.06 6.60
C PHE A 262 7.76 8.61 6.62
N THR A 263 7.95 9.76 5.99
CA THR A 263 9.18 10.54 6.02
C THR A 263 8.88 12.01 6.32
N GLN A 264 9.89 12.82 6.52
CA GLN A 264 9.70 14.26 6.65
C GLN A 264 9.06 14.86 5.38
N ALA A 265 9.42 14.35 4.20
CA ALA A 265 8.85 14.83 2.94
C ALA A 265 7.37 14.46 2.79
N THR A 266 6.99 13.22 3.13
CA THR A 266 5.56 12.81 3.09
C THR A 266 4.73 13.61 4.07
N ARG A 267 5.23 13.88 5.29
CA ARG A 267 4.55 14.73 6.27
C ARG A 267 4.34 16.16 5.75
N ARG A 268 5.39 16.76 5.19
CA ARG A 268 5.30 18.12 4.63
C ARG A 268 4.27 18.20 3.50
N ARG A 269 4.24 17.20 2.62
CA ARG A 269 3.20 17.11 1.56
C ARG A 269 1.81 16.95 2.14
N ALA A 270 1.64 16.14 3.20
CA ALA A 270 0.35 15.97 3.89
C ALA A 270 -0.14 17.30 4.51
N HIS A 271 0.75 18.05 5.16
CA HIS A 271 0.46 19.41 5.67
C HIS A 271 0.04 20.36 4.54
N ALA A 272 0.77 20.36 3.41
CA ALA A 272 0.42 21.18 2.27
C ALA A 272 -0.94 20.83 1.67
N ARG A 273 -1.34 19.54 1.66
CA ARG A 273 -2.67 19.08 1.20
C ARG A 273 -3.79 19.59 2.10
N LEU A 274 -3.59 19.60 3.42
CA LEU A 274 -4.57 20.18 4.35
C LEU A 274 -4.82 21.67 4.05
N VAL A 275 -3.75 22.42 3.83
CA VAL A 275 -3.86 23.85 3.49
C VAL A 275 -4.50 24.03 2.11
N ASN A 276 -4.11 23.22 1.13
CA ASN A 276 -4.69 23.28 -0.21
C ASN A 276 -6.19 23.01 -0.19
N GLN A 277 -6.63 21.97 0.52
CA GLN A 277 -8.07 21.68 0.68
C GLN A 277 -8.81 22.86 1.31
N PHE A 278 -8.26 23.46 2.37
CA PHE A 278 -8.82 24.64 3.00
C PHE A 278 -8.95 25.82 2.03
N MET A 279 -7.89 26.08 1.24
CA MET A 279 -7.90 27.16 0.25
C MET A 279 -8.93 26.92 -0.88
N ARG A 280 -9.06 25.67 -1.35
CA ARG A 280 -10.06 25.31 -2.36
C ARG A 280 -11.48 25.51 -1.83
N GLN A 281 -11.76 25.03 -0.62
CA GLN A 281 -13.09 25.04 -0.04
C GLN A 281 -13.57 26.44 0.35
N HIS A 282 -12.68 27.29 0.84
CA HIS A 282 -13.08 28.60 1.39
C HIS A 282 -12.85 29.78 0.43
N PHE A 283 -11.93 29.64 -0.51
CA PHE A 283 -11.54 30.74 -1.40
C PHE A 283 -11.63 30.38 -2.90
N GLY A 284 -12.04 29.16 -3.25
CA GLY A 284 -12.08 28.72 -4.65
C GLY A 284 -10.69 28.72 -5.34
N ALA A 285 -9.61 28.73 -4.56
CA ALA A 285 -8.25 28.81 -5.08
C ALA A 285 -7.85 27.52 -5.81
N GLN A 286 -6.85 27.63 -6.71
CA GLN A 286 -6.21 26.52 -7.38
C GLN A 286 -4.75 26.42 -6.92
N PRO A 287 -4.46 25.87 -5.73
CA PRO A 287 -3.12 25.84 -5.18
C PRO A 287 -2.25 24.83 -5.94
N THR A 288 -0.94 25.07 -5.90
CA THR A 288 0.07 24.17 -6.48
C THR A 288 0.04 22.81 -5.81
N SER A 289 0.15 21.74 -6.61
CA SER A 289 0.24 20.36 -6.12
C SER A 289 1.45 20.19 -5.20
N PRO A 290 1.29 19.54 -4.04
CA PRO A 290 2.38 19.34 -3.10
C PRO A 290 3.52 18.49 -3.68
N GLY A 291 4.75 18.93 -3.44
CA GLY A 291 5.96 18.31 -3.96
C GLY A 291 6.51 18.94 -5.23
N LEU A 292 5.71 19.69 -6.00
CA LEU A 292 6.19 20.37 -7.21
C LEU A 292 7.11 21.54 -6.88
N VAL A 293 6.81 22.27 -5.80
CA VAL A 293 7.58 23.47 -5.39
C VAL A 293 7.86 23.38 -3.89
N PRO A 294 8.97 22.78 -3.47
CA PRO A 294 9.25 22.45 -2.06
C PRO A 294 9.20 23.63 -1.08
N TRP A 295 9.59 24.82 -1.50
CA TRP A 295 9.52 26.01 -0.65
C TRP A 295 8.06 26.47 -0.39
N VAL A 296 7.16 26.27 -1.37
CA VAL A 296 5.73 26.56 -1.19
C VAL A 296 5.12 25.64 -0.15
N ASP A 297 5.49 24.36 -0.16
CA ASP A 297 5.04 23.40 0.85
C ASP A 297 5.55 23.78 2.25
N ALA A 298 6.82 24.21 2.34
CA ALA A 298 7.42 24.65 3.59
C ALA A 298 6.70 25.88 4.20
N VAL A 299 6.31 26.85 3.37
CA VAL A 299 5.55 28.03 3.82
C VAL A 299 4.15 27.67 4.33
N LYS A 300 3.54 26.59 3.83
CA LYS A 300 2.24 26.12 4.29
C LYS A 300 2.29 25.41 5.64
N GLU A 301 3.45 24.95 6.09
CA GLU A 301 3.58 24.13 7.29
C GLU A 301 3.06 24.80 8.58
N PRO A 302 3.37 26.07 8.90
CA PRO A 302 2.80 26.76 10.06
C PRO A 302 1.27 26.87 10.01
N LEU A 303 0.73 27.13 8.82
CA LEU A 303 -0.73 27.22 8.64
C LEU A 303 -1.39 25.85 8.82
N ALA A 304 -0.75 24.79 8.35
CA ALA A 304 -1.24 23.42 8.57
C ALA A 304 -1.36 23.11 10.07
N TRP A 305 -0.34 23.44 10.85
CA TRP A 305 -0.37 23.28 12.32
C TRP A 305 -1.52 24.05 12.96
N ALA A 306 -1.74 25.29 12.56
CA ALA A 306 -2.86 26.10 13.05
C ALA A 306 -4.21 25.46 12.68
N LEU A 307 -4.38 25.00 11.45
CA LEU A 307 -5.60 24.34 10.99
C LEU A 307 -5.86 23.01 11.73
N MET A 308 -4.81 22.18 11.92
CA MET A 308 -4.95 20.94 12.69
C MET A 308 -5.39 21.22 14.12
N ARG A 309 -4.77 22.21 14.78
CA ARG A 309 -5.15 22.61 16.13
C ARG A 309 -6.58 23.13 16.21
N TYR A 310 -6.98 23.93 15.24
CA TYR A 310 -8.37 24.41 15.13
C TYR A 310 -9.35 23.24 14.98
N ARG A 311 -9.07 22.27 14.10
CA ARG A 311 -9.92 21.09 13.89
C ARG A 311 -10.05 20.23 15.14
N GLN A 312 -8.96 20.02 15.88
CA GLN A 312 -8.97 19.33 17.17
C GLN A 312 -9.86 20.03 18.20
N LEU A 313 -9.68 21.33 18.37
CA LEU A 313 -10.38 22.11 19.41
C LEU A 313 -11.86 22.32 19.08
N ARG A 314 -12.18 22.57 17.83
CA ARG A 314 -13.53 22.95 17.41
C ARG A 314 -14.41 21.76 17.04
N HIS A 315 -13.81 20.73 16.41
CA HIS A 315 -14.54 19.60 15.84
C HIS A 315 -14.19 18.26 16.48
N HIS A 316 -13.32 18.25 17.48
CA HIS A 316 -12.83 17.03 18.14
C HIS A 316 -12.29 15.99 17.14
N GLN A 317 -11.81 16.43 15.98
CA GLN A 317 -11.26 15.55 14.97
C GLN A 317 -9.83 15.17 15.32
N PRO A 318 -9.47 13.89 15.28
CA PRO A 318 -8.08 13.47 15.49
C PRO A 318 -7.18 14.01 14.38
N ILE A 319 -5.89 14.18 14.68
CA ILE A 319 -4.89 14.44 13.64
C ILE A 319 -4.81 13.20 12.76
N PRO A 320 -4.97 13.33 11.44
CA PRO A 320 -4.82 12.18 10.55
C PRO A 320 -3.41 11.57 10.64
N ARG A 321 -3.32 10.25 10.45
CA ARG A 321 -2.04 9.55 10.47
C ARG A 321 -1.08 10.14 9.42
N GLY A 322 0.18 10.37 9.82
CA GLY A 322 1.22 10.91 8.94
C GLY A 322 1.29 12.45 8.86
N MET A 323 0.42 13.16 9.58
CA MET A 323 0.48 14.63 9.70
C MET A 323 1.20 15.09 10.96
#